data_caf115798dfd80825f2a8a292c986a73
#
_entry.id   caf115798dfd80825f2a8a292c986a73
#
_cell.length_a   1.000
_cell.length_b   1.000
_cell.length_c   1.000
_cell.angle_alpha   90.00
_cell.angle_beta   90.00
_cell.angle_gamma   90.00
#
_symmetry.space_group_name_H-M   'P 1'
#
loop_
_entity.id
_entity.type
_entity.pdbx_description
1 polymer ?
#
loop_
_entity_poly.entity_id
_entity_poly.type
_entity_poly.pdbx_seq_one_letter_code
_entity_poly.pdbx_strand_id
1 'polypeptide(L)'
;MIRLATQADLSAIDQLILTKAQSFRAAGKTQWQKYLEPSRTDFVTHDVTNGTVYVYEANGDIAGSVSLIPPTSWDENLWDDPDAAVYLHRLVVDDRMKGRQVGEQLMHYALAATSDRVRLDCVATNHFLNAYYPRFGFNYVGERDGFSLFEKEA
;
A
#
# COMPACT_ATOMS: atom_id res chain seq x y z
N MET A 1 10.00 -14.73 2.30
CA MET A 1 9.69 -15.06 0.90
C MET A 1 8.46 -14.27 0.45
N ILE A 2 8.55 -13.68 -0.72
CA ILE A 2 7.43 -12.92 -1.29
C ILE A 2 6.70 -13.77 -2.32
N ARG A 3 5.39 -13.77 -2.28
CA ARG A 3 4.53 -14.50 -3.21
C ARG A 3 3.19 -13.79 -3.41
N LEU A 4 2.43 -14.22 -4.40
CA LEU A 4 1.06 -13.75 -4.58
C LEU A 4 0.19 -14.19 -3.39
N ALA A 5 -0.69 -13.30 -2.97
CA ALA A 5 -1.69 -13.62 -1.97
C ALA A 5 -2.76 -14.56 -2.53
N THR A 6 -3.31 -15.38 -1.66
CA THR A 6 -4.45 -16.25 -1.97
C THR A 6 -5.62 -15.89 -1.04
N GLN A 7 -6.78 -16.50 -1.29
CA GLN A 7 -7.95 -16.30 -0.42
C GLN A 7 -7.66 -16.70 1.04
N ALA A 8 -6.78 -17.67 1.24
CA ALA A 8 -6.38 -18.10 2.58
C ALA A 8 -5.61 -17.01 3.36
N ASP A 9 -5.07 -16.02 2.68
CA ASP A 9 -4.28 -14.95 3.30
C ASP A 9 -5.13 -13.75 3.74
N LEU A 10 -6.41 -13.68 3.35
CA LEU A 10 -7.26 -12.51 3.58
C LEU A 10 -7.31 -12.12 5.06
N SER A 11 -7.50 -13.08 5.95
CA SER A 11 -7.59 -12.82 7.39
C SER A 11 -6.30 -12.23 7.95
N ALA A 12 -5.16 -12.78 7.54
CA ALA A 12 -3.85 -12.30 7.98
C ALA A 12 -3.55 -10.89 7.47
N ILE A 13 -3.87 -10.60 6.21
CA ILE A 13 -3.71 -9.26 5.62
C ILE A 13 -4.60 -8.25 6.35
N ASP A 14 -5.87 -8.62 6.56
CA ASP A 14 -6.83 -7.79 7.28
C ASP A 14 -6.30 -7.42 8.67
N GLN A 15 -5.76 -8.38 9.38
CA GLN A 15 -5.21 -8.17 10.73
C GLN A 15 -3.97 -7.24 10.71
N LEU A 16 -3.10 -7.38 9.72
CA LEU A 16 -1.95 -6.47 9.56
C LEU A 16 -2.41 -5.03 9.39
N ILE A 17 -3.40 -4.82 8.53
CA ILE A 17 -3.94 -3.47 8.25
C ILE A 17 -4.60 -2.89 9.51
N LEU A 18 -5.41 -3.68 10.21
CA LEU A 18 -6.06 -3.23 11.44
C LEU A 18 -5.03 -2.84 12.50
N THR A 19 -4.02 -3.67 12.71
CA THR A 19 -2.96 -3.41 13.70
C THR A 19 -2.21 -2.12 13.37
N LYS A 20 -1.90 -1.89 12.09
CA LYS A 20 -1.24 -0.65 11.66
C LYS A 20 -2.15 0.57 11.88
N ALA A 21 -3.42 0.46 11.53
CA ALA A 21 -4.39 1.54 11.73
C ALA A 21 -4.54 1.89 13.22
N GLN A 22 -4.58 0.88 14.08
CA GLN A 22 -4.61 1.08 15.55
C GLN A 22 -3.33 1.76 16.05
N SER A 23 -2.18 1.41 15.49
CA SER A 23 -0.90 2.04 15.82
C SER A 23 -0.89 3.53 15.46
N PHE A 24 -1.40 3.89 14.29
CA PHE A 24 -1.54 5.29 13.89
C PHE A 24 -2.47 6.06 14.82
N ARG A 25 -3.61 5.47 15.18
CA ARG A 25 -4.56 6.07 16.12
C ARG A 25 -3.91 6.30 17.49
N ALA A 26 -3.20 5.33 18.02
CA ALA A 26 -2.51 5.43 19.29
C ALA A 26 -1.44 6.53 19.28
N ALA A 27 -0.83 6.80 18.12
CA ALA A 27 0.16 7.87 17.95
C ALA A 27 -0.48 9.24 17.64
N GLY A 28 -1.82 9.34 17.67
CA GLY A 28 -2.54 10.58 17.36
C GLY A 28 -2.56 10.95 15.89
N LYS A 29 -2.28 10.00 15.01
CA LYS A 29 -2.30 10.23 13.57
C LYS A 29 -3.67 9.86 12.99
N THR A 30 -4.08 10.59 11.94
CA THR A 30 -5.36 10.36 11.25
C THR A 30 -5.24 9.41 10.06
N GLN A 31 -4.02 8.98 9.72
CA GLN A 31 -3.77 8.05 8.63
C GLN A 31 -4.49 6.73 8.89
N TRP A 32 -5.05 6.15 7.82
CA TRP A 32 -5.70 4.83 7.84
C TRP A 32 -6.89 4.72 8.80
N GLN A 33 -7.48 5.83 9.21
CA GLN A 33 -8.61 5.86 10.14
C GLN A 33 -9.80 5.03 9.64
N LYS A 34 -10.05 5.02 8.33
CA LYS A 34 -11.11 4.20 7.72
C LYS A 34 -10.88 2.70 7.88
N TYR A 35 -9.64 2.26 8.06
CA TYR A 35 -9.32 0.84 8.24
C TYR A 35 -9.52 0.34 9.68
N LEU A 36 -9.89 1.21 10.60
CA LEU A 36 -10.35 0.80 11.92
C LEU A 36 -11.75 0.17 11.86
N GLU A 37 -12.51 0.50 10.82
CA GLU A 37 -13.88 0.00 10.64
C GLU A 37 -13.87 -1.40 10.01
N PRO A 38 -14.92 -2.23 10.30
CA PRO A 38 -15.01 -3.57 9.71
C PRO A 38 -15.04 -3.59 8.18
N SER A 39 -15.43 -2.49 7.54
CA SER A 39 -15.43 -2.37 6.08
C SER A 39 -14.05 -2.49 5.45
N ARG A 40 -12.95 -2.44 6.23
CA ARG A 40 -11.60 -2.70 5.71
C ARG A 40 -11.49 -4.07 5.03
N THR A 41 -12.24 -5.05 5.49
CA THR A 41 -12.25 -6.38 4.89
C THR A 41 -12.68 -6.35 3.43
N ASP A 42 -13.59 -5.44 3.07
CA ASP A 42 -14.02 -5.27 1.68
C ASP A 42 -12.88 -4.78 0.80
N PHE A 43 -12.03 -3.87 1.28
CA PHE A 43 -10.85 -3.41 0.55
C PHE A 43 -9.89 -4.56 0.30
N VAL A 44 -9.60 -5.36 1.31
CA VAL A 44 -8.68 -6.50 1.19
C VAL A 44 -9.21 -7.54 0.20
N THR A 45 -10.49 -7.89 0.32
CA THR A 45 -11.14 -8.83 -0.58
C THR A 45 -11.12 -8.33 -2.02
N HIS A 46 -11.44 -7.04 -2.23
CA HIS A 46 -11.41 -6.42 -3.54
C HIS A 46 -10.01 -6.47 -4.14
N ASP A 47 -8.99 -6.13 -3.36
CA ASP A 47 -7.60 -6.12 -3.82
C ASP A 47 -7.15 -7.51 -4.30
N VAL A 48 -7.45 -8.54 -3.52
CA VAL A 48 -7.05 -9.92 -3.86
C VAL A 48 -7.84 -10.44 -5.06
N THR A 49 -9.10 -10.06 -5.19
CA THR A 49 -9.97 -10.53 -6.26
C THR A 49 -9.71 -9.81 -7.60
N ASN A 50 -9.51 -8.49 -7.56
CA ASN A 50 -9.49 -7.66 -8.78
C ASN A 50 -8.13 -7.07 -9.11
N GLY A 51 -7.17 -7.17 -8.21
CA GLY A 51 -5.83 -6.63 -8.38
C GLY A 51 -4.76 -7.68 -8.21
N THR A 52 -3.56 -7.21 -7.92
CA THR A 52 -2.41 -8.04 -7.60
C THR A 52 -1.95 -7.70 -6.19
N VAL A 53 -1.92 -8.68 -5.31
CA VAL A 53 -1.45 -8.51 -3.93
C VAL A 53 -0.27 -9.44 -3.71
N TYR A 54 0.82 -8.88 -3.19
CA TYR A 54 1.99 -9.65 -2.78
C TYR A 54 2.07 -9.68 -1.25
N VAL A 55 2.43 -10.82 -0.72
CA VAL A 55 2.64 -11.01 0.71
C VAL A 55 4.07 -11.44 0.99
N TYR A 56 4.59 -11.00 2.12
CA TYR A 56 5.86 -11.48 2.67
C TYR A 56 5.57 -12.54 3.72
N GLU A 57 6.01 -13.75 3.46
CA GLU A 57 5.80 -14.89 4.37
C GLU A 57 7.11 -15.20 5.09
N ALA A 58 7.04 -15.25 6.41
CA ALA A 58 8.16 -15.58 7.27
C ALA A 58 7.71 -16.64 8.29
N ASN A 59 8.38 -17.79 8.29
CA ASN A 59 8.10 -18.89 9.24
C ASN A 59 6.63 -19.31 9.24
N GLY A 60 5.99 -19.32 8.07
CA GLY A 60 4.58 -19.70 7.93
C GLY A 60 3.57 -18.58 8.23
N ASP A 61 4.03 -17.42 8.69
CA ASP A 61 3.17 -16.27 9.01
C ASP A 61 3.30 -15.18 7.94
N ILE A 62 2.20 -14.48 7.69
CA ILE A 62 2.20 -13.30 6.81
C ILE A 62 2.67 -12.10 7.61
N ALA A 63 3.80 -11.54 7.21
CA ALA A 63 4.46 -10.44 7.92
C ALA A 63 4.45 -9.12 7.16
N GLY A 64 3.90 -9.09 5.95
CA GLY A 64 3.77 -7.87 5.18
C GLY A 64 2.92 -8.09 3.94
N SER A 65 2.42 -7.00 3.38
CA SER A 65 1.57 -7.03 2.18
C SER A 65 1.64 -5.71 1.43
N VAL A 66 1.42 -5.77 0.11
CA VAL A 66 1.26 -4.59 -0.74
C VAL A 66 0.31 -4.93 -1.88
N SER A 67 -0.51 -3.97 -2.27
CA SER A 67 -1.49 -4.13 -3.34
C SER A 67 -1.14 -3.25 -4.54
N LEU A 68 -1.22 -3.81 -5.75
CA LEU A 68 -1.24 -3.07 -7.02
C LEU A 68 -2.59 -3.33 -7.67
N ILE A 69 -3.41 -2.30 -7.79
CA ILE A 69 -4.80 -2.44 -8.23
C ILE A 69 -5.16 -1.46 -9.34
N PRO A 70 -6.18 -1.77 -10.14
CA PRO A 70 -6.78 -0.79 -11.02
C PRO A 70 -7.30 0.41 -10.23
N PRO A 71 -7.47 1.60 -10.85
CA PRO A 71 -7.95 2.78 -10.12
C PRO A 71 -9.31 2.53 -9.48
N THR A 72 -9.44 2.98 -8.23
CA THR A 72 -10.71 3.03 -7.51
C THR A 72 -11.30 4.43 -7.66
N SER A 73 -12.52 4.64 -7.14
CA SER A 73 -13.12 5.98 -7.13
C SER A 73 -12.27 6.99 -6.37
N TRP A 74 -11.59 6.56 -5.31
CA TRP A 74 -10.62 7.38 -4.57
C TRP A 74 -9.50 7.87 -5.49
N ASP A 75 -8.89 6.96 -6.25
CA ASP A 75 -7.79 7.28 -7.15
C ASP A 75 -8.25 8.20 -8.28
N GLU A 76 -9.39 7.91 -8.88
CA GLU A 76 -9.94 8.72 -9.98
C GLU A 76 -10.22 10.15 -9.53
N ASN A 77 -10.78 10.32 -8.34
CA ASN A 77 -11.09 11.65 -7.80
C ASN A 77 -9.82 12.40 -7.41
N LEU A 78 -8.87 11.72 -6.78
CA LEU A 78 -7.66 12.36 -6.27
C LEU A 78 -6.72 12.77 -7.41
N TRP A 79 -6.53 11.88 -8.38
CA TRP A 79 -5.60 12.13 -9.47
C TRP A 79 -6.18 12.98 -10.58
N ASP A 80 -7.45 12.83 -10.86
CA ASP A 80 -8.17 13.54 -11.92
C ASP A 80 -7.38 13.49 -13.25
N ASP A 81 -6.84 12.32 -13.56
CA ASP A 81 -5.99 12.07 -14.72
C ASP A 81 -6.35 10.69 -15.28
N PRO A 82 -6.93 10.62 -16.49
CA PRO A 82 -7.41 9.36 -17.07
C PRO A 82 -6.31 8.48 -17.66
N ASP A 83 -5.06 8.89 -17.63
CA ASP A 83 -3.97 8.08 -18.17
C ASP A 83 -3.88 6.72 -17.48
N ALA A 84 -3.57 5.69 -18.27
CA ALA A 84 -3.51 4.33 -17.77
C ALA A 84 -2.40 4.17 -16.72
N ALA A 85 -2.77 3.65 -15.56
CA ALA A 85 -1.86 3.37 -14.47
C ALA A 85 -2.45 2.30 -13.55
N VAL A 86 -1.59 1.63 -12.80
CA VAL A 86 -1.98 0.85 -11.63
C VAL A 86 -1.63 1.63 -10.37
N TYR A 87 -2.37 1.39 -9.31
CA TYR A 87 -2.24 2.17 -8.07
C TYR A 87 -1.76 1.27 -6.95
N LEU A 88 -0.71 1.72 -6.26
CA LEU A 88 -0.14 1.03 -5.12
C LEU A 88 -0.88 1.47 -3.86
N HIS A 89 -1.42 0.50 -3.15
CA HIS A 89 -2.18 0.74 -1.92
C HIS A 89 -1.76 -0.23 -0.82
N ARG A 90 -2.01 0.19 0.40
CA ARG A 90 -1.97 -0.70 1.58
C ARG A 90 -0.66 -1.48 1.73
N LEU A 91 0.45 -0.76 1.58
CA LEU A 91 1.75 -1.31 2.00
C LEU A 91 1.77 -1.37 3.53
N VAL A 92 1.89 -2.56 4.05
CA VAL A 92 1.90 -2.79 5.49
C VAL A 92 2.93 -3.85 5.86
N VAL A 93 3.61 -3.63 6.97
CA VAL A 93 4.61 -4.57 7.50
C VAL A 93 4.35 -4.76 9.00
N ASP A 94 4.45 -5.99 9.47
CA ASP A 94 4.37 -6.32 10.88
C ASP A 94 5.54 -5.67 11.63
N ASP A 95 5.25 -5.00 12.74
CA ASP A 95 6.28 -4.31 13.52
C ASP A 95 7.38 -5.24 14.04
N ARG A 96 7.08 -6.53 14.20
CA ARG A 96 8.07 -7.55 14.57
C ARG A 96 9.19 -7.69 13.53
N MET A 97 8.93 -7.26 12.30
CA MET A 97 9.91 -7.33 11.21
C MET A 97 10.70 -6.03 11.04
N LYS A 98 10.56 -5.09 11.96
CA LYS A 98 11.26 -3.81 11.91
C LYS A 98 12.78 -4.01 11.80
N GLY A 99 13.41 -3.23 10.90
CA GLY A 99 14.86 -3.34 10.65
C GLY A 99 15.25 -4.43 9.67
N ARG A 100 14.31 -5.24 9.16
CA ARG A 100 14.58 -6.30 8.18
C ARG A 100 14.26 -5.89 6.75
N GLN A 101 13.91 -4.64 6.53
CA GLN A 101 13.64 -4.07 5.21
C GLN A 101 12.55 -4.80 4.42
N VAL A 102 11.54 -5.34 5.11
CA VAL A 102 10.45 -6.07 4.47
C VAL A 102 9.65 -5.17 3.54
N GLY A 103 9.36 -3.93 3.96
CA GLY A 103 8.66 -2.95 3.13
C GLY A 103 9.41 -2.64 1.84
N GLU A 104 10.74 -2.47 1.93
CA GLU A 104 11.58 -2.22 0.76
C GLU A 104 11.59 -3.42 -0.18
N GLN A 105 11.67 -4.63 0.36
CA GLN A 105 11.64 -5.85 -0.44
C GLN A 105 10.30 -6.00 -1.17
N LEU A 106 9.18 -5.73 -0.49
CA LEU A 106 7.86 -5.76 -1.12
C LEU A 106 7.73 -4.73 -2.24
N MET A 107 8.21 -3.51 -1.99
CA MET A 107 8.20 -2.45 -3.01
C MET A 107 9.00 -2.84 -4.25
N HIS A 108 10.23 -3.29 -4.06
CA HIS A 108 11.08 -3.71 -5.20
C HIS A 108 10.45 -4.87 -5.96
N TYR A 109 9.91 -5.84 -5.25
CA TYR A 109 9.28 -7.00 -5.88
C TYR A 109 8.06 -6.59 -6.71
N ALA A 110 7.17 -5.80 -6.12
CA ALA A 110 5.96 -5.35 -6.80
C ALA A 110 6.27 -4.51 -8.04
N LEU A 111 7.22 -3.58 -7.92
CA LEU A 111 7.60 -2.72 -9.04
C LEU A 111 8.30 -3.49 -10.15
N ALA A 112 9.10 -4.50 -9.82
CA ALA A 112 9.75 -5.36 -10.82
C ALA A 112 8.77 -6.28 -11.54
N ALA A 113 7.64 -6.58 -10.92
CA ALA A 113 6.64 -7.49 -11.47
C ALA A 113 5.64 -6.83 -12.43
N THR A 114 5.66 -5.50 -12.54
CA THR A 114 4.77 -4.77 -13.44
C THR A 114 5.57 -3.93 -14.43
N SER A 115 5.04 -3.82 -15.67
CA SER A 115 5.54 -2.89 -16.68
C SER A 115 4.65 -1.67 -16.83
N ASP A 116 3.62 -1.55 -16.00
CA ASP A 116 2.68 -0.43 -16.04
C ASP A 116 3.22 0.78 -15.29
N ARG A 117 2.68 1.96 -15.63
CA ARG A 117 2.85 3.15 -14.81
C ARG A 117 2.23 2.89 -13.44
N VAL A 118 2.94 3.26 -12.38
CA VAL A 118 2.47 3.07 -11.00
C VAL A 118 2.28 4.42 -10.33
N ARG A 119 1.15 4.59 -9.68
CA ARG A 119 0.81 5.79 -8.91
C ARG A 119 0.53 5.43 -7.46
N LEU A 120 0.85 6.35 -6.57
CA LEU A 120 0.49 6.25 -5.16
C LEU A 120 0.29 7.64 -4.56
N ASP A 121 -0.38 7.68 -3.43
CA ASP A 121 -0.52 8.89 -2.64
C ASP A 121 -0.14 8.61 -1.20
N CYS A 122 0.27 9.66 -0.48
CA CYS A 122 0.49 9.61 0.95
C CYS A 122 0.16 10.97 1.57
N VAL A 123 -0.11 10.97 2.86
CA VAL A 123 -0.41 12.21 3.59
C VAL A 123 0.74 13.20 3.41
N ALA A 124 0.43 14.42 2.94
CA ALA A 124 1.43 15.42 2.57
C ALA A 124 2.35 15.82 3.73
N THR A 125 1.86 15.75 4.96
CA THR A 125 2.62 16.09 6.17
C THR A 125 3.47 14.94 6.71
N ASN A 126 3.38 13.75 6.12
CA ASN A 126 4.21 12.62 6.52
C ASN A 126 5.58 12.72 5.84
N HIS A 127 6.54 13.36 6.51
CA HIS A 127 7.87 13.60 5.95
C HIS A 127 8.63 12.31 5.65
N PHE A 128 8.46 11.28 6.47
CA PHE A 128 9.10 9.99 6.25
C PHE A 128 8.68 9.38 4.91
N LEU A 129 7.37 9.31 4.65
CA LEU A 129 6.85 8.72 3.42
C LEU A 129 7.19 9.56 2.19
N ASN A 130 7.16 10.89 2.31
CA ASN A 130 7.53 11.78 1.20
C ASN A 130 9.01 11.65 0.81
N ALA A 131 9.87 11.26 1.75
CA ALA A 131 11.28 10.95 1.47
C ALA A 131 11.49 9.50 1.03
N TYR A 132 10.59 8.60 1.42
CA TYR A 132 10.70 7.16 1.20
C TYR A 132 10.44 6.78 -0.26
N TYR A 133 9.34 7.25 -0.83
CA TYR A 133 8.92 6.82 -2.17
C TYR A 133 9.88 7.23 -3.30
N PRO A 134 10.50 8.43 -3.29
CA PRO A 134 11.49 8.76 -4.31
C PRO A 134 12.66 7.78 -4.41
N ARG A 135 12.97 7.08 -3.33
CA ARG A 135 14.04 6.07 -3.30
C ARG A 135 13.76 4.89 -4.24
N PHE A 136 12.50 4.68 -4.62
CA PHE A 136 12.09 3.59 -5.52
C PHE A 136 11.85 4.06 -6.95
N GLY A 137 12.23 5.29 -7.28
CA GLY A 137 12.07 5.83 -8.62
C GLY A 137 10.76 6.58 -8.85
N PHE A 138 9.99 6.84 -7.78
CA PHE A 138 8.80 7.67 -7.88
C PHE A 138 9.16 9.15 -7.95
N ASN A 139 8.44 9.88 -8.79
CA ASN A 139 8.54 11.32 -8.92
C ASN A 139 7.36 11.99 -8.24
N TYR A 140 7.65 13.03 -7.46
CA TYR A 140 6.61 13.88 -6.87
C TYR A 140 5.94 14.70 -7.98
N VAL A 141 4.63 14.59 -8.11
CA VAL A 141 3.88 15.28 -9.17
C VAL A 141 2.91 16.34 -8.63
N GLY A 142 2.82 16.52 -7.34
CA GLY A 142 2.01 17.56 -6.74
C GLY A 142 1.30 17.11 -5.48
N GLU A 143 0.52 18.04 -4.93
CA GLU A 143 -0.30 17.79 -3.75
C GLU A 143 -1.75 18.09 -4.09
N ARG A 144 -2.68 17.27 -3.58
CA ARG A 144 -4.10 17.46 -3.75
C ARG A 144 -4.85 16.96 -2.54
N ASP A 145 -5.75 17.78 -2.02
CA ASP A 145 -6.59 17.44 -0.87
C ASP A 145 -5.80 16.95 0.35
N GLY A 146 -4.58 17.44 0.56
CA GLY A 146 -3.73 17.06 1.67
C GLY A 146 -2.89 15.82 1.42
N PHE A 147 -2.86 15.31 0.19
CA PHE A 147 -2.07 14.14 -0.19
C PHE A 147 -1.00 14.51 -1.22
N SER A 148 0.22 14.01 -0.98
CA SER A 148 1.29 14.06 -1.98
C SER A 148 1.07 12.96 -3.00
N LEU A 149 1.21 13.29 -4.28
CA LEU A 149 1.03 12.37 -5.40
C LEU A 149 2.39 12.00 -5.97
N PHE A 150 2.62 10.70 -6.12
CA PHE A 150 3.85 10.15 -6.66
C PHE A 150 3.57 9.22 -7.83
N GLU A 151 4.40 9.31 -8.87
CA GLU A 151 4.23 8.52 -10.09
C GLU A 151 5.57 7.95 -10.52
N LYS A 152 5.55 6.69 -10.93
CA LYS A 152 6.69 6.02 -11.54
C LYS A 152 6.30 5.57 -12.93
N GLU A 153 7.05 6.03 -13.94
CA GLU A 153 6.79 5.66 -15.33
C GLU A 153 7.07 4.16 -15.57
N ALA A 154 6.39 3.66 -16.59
CA ALA A 154 6.52 2.27 -17.00
C ALA A 154 7.95 1.92 -17.43
#